data_70b43496db5c3196902eba56ebc6ade2
#
_entry.id   70b43496db5c3196902eba56ebc6ade2
#
_cell.length_a   1.000
_cell.length_b   1.000
_cell.length_c   1.000
_cell.angle_alpha   90.00
_cell.angle_beta   90.00
_cell.angle_gamma   90.00
#
_symmetry.space_group_name_H-M   'P 1'
#
loop_
_entity.id
_entity.type
_entity.pdbx_description
1 polymer ?
#
loop_
_entity_poly.entity_id
_entity_poly.type
_entity_poly.pdbx_seq_one_letter_code
_entity_poly.pdbx_strand_id
1 'polypeptide(L)'
;MDKKIKILNFTGWGRSGSTILGNILGEIEGFFFGGEIRTIWSLTMIKNRLCGCGVPSKECKVWGEIIEKAYGGMEKINPQEMIALMRNGTRRSHLPLMFLPFWKNQLKSKTRIFLDNIEKLYHSIQSVTDCNVIIDSSKSSGYSNLLGMVPSFDLYIVHLIRDPRAVTYSWQRKKAIPDKNEELKFNQYSALGSSVRWSIRNLASEAFWKNHKDRYLVMRYEDFIERPKEGIHKILDFIGEKPVGARHGMPLHPFVSDHSVRLNSNHALWGNPSRFKTGVVELRGDDEWKEKMKASDKLISTALTWPLLLKYEYKA
;
A
#
# COMPACT_ATOMS: atom_id res chain seq x y z
N MET A 1 4.27 -11.37 27.29
CA MET A 1 4.18 -10.21 26.37
C MET A 1 3.25 -10.61 25.23
N ASP A 2 2.17 -9.89 25.05
CA ASP A 2 1.24 -10.17 23.97
C ASP A 2 1.95 -10.05 22.62
N LYS A 3 1.69 -11.00 21.71
CA LYS A 3 2.30 -11.04 20.38
C LYS A 3 1.88 -9.77 19.61
N LYS A 4 2.85 -8.97 19.18
CA LYS A 4 2.58 -7.77 18.38
C LYS A 4 1.98 -8.15 17.03
N ILE A 5 1.11 -7.29 16.51
CA ILE A 5 0.53 -7.44 15.17
C ILE A 5 1.58 -7.07 14.12
N LYS A 6 1.95 -8.04 13.29
CA LYS A 6 2.88 -7.82 12.20
C LYS A 6 2.17 -7.16 11.02
N ILE A 7 2.66 -6.00 10.62
CA ILE A 7 2.09 -5.20 9.53
C ILE A 7 3.18 -4.96 8.48
N LEU A 8 2.89 -5.35 7.25
CA LEU A 8 3.68 -5.03 6.06
C LEU A 8 3.02 -3.85 5.34
N ASN A 9 3.57 -2.67 5.49
CA ASN A 9 3.01 -1.44 4.90
C ASN A 9 3.84 -0.98 3.69
N PHE A 10 3.17 -0.69 2.58
CA PHE A 10 3.82 -0.17 1.38
C PHE A 10 3.82 1.36 1.40
N THR A 11 5.00 1.96 1.15
CA THR A 11 5.18 3.40 0.96
C THR A 11 5.64 3.72 -0.47
N GLY A 12 5.76 5.00 -0.79
CA GLY A 12 6.10 5.50 -2.12
C GLY A 12 4.93 6.20 -2.80
N TRP A 13 4.92 6.23 -4.13
CA TRP A 13 3.85 6.87 -4.91
C TRP A 13 2.94 5.84 -5.58
N GLY A 14 1.70 6.21 -5.85
CA GLY A 14 0.74 5.37 -6.56
C GLY A 14 1.24 4.95 -7.96
N ARG A 15 0.72 3.86 -8.49
CA ARG A 15 1.12 3.26 -9.79
C ARG A 15 2.49 2.57 -9.78
N SER A 16 3.00 2.21 -8.61
CA SER A 16 4.28 1.51 -8.45
C SER A 16 4.12 -0.01 -8.23
N GLY A 17 2.99 -0.61 -8.59
CA GLY A 17 2.81 -2.07 -8.53
C GLY A 17 2.37 -2.63 -7.16
N SER A 18 2.09 -1.79 -6.16
CA SER A 18 1.74 -2.24 -4.80
C SER A 18 0.48 -3.14 -4.73
N THR A 19 -0.46 -3.00 -5.67
CA THR A 19 -1.67 -3.83 -5.68
C THR A 19 -1.36 -5.26 -6.14
N ILE A 20 -0.57 -5.42 -7.21
CA ILE A 20 -0.20 -6.77 -7.68
C ILE A 20 0.71 -7.47 -6.66
N LEU A 21 1.66 -6.75 -6.08
CA LEU A 21 2.52 -7.27 -5.03
C LEU A 21 1.70 -7.68 -3.79
N GLY A 22 0.74 -6.85 -3.38
CA GLY A 22 -0.17 -7.16 -2.27
C GLY A 22 -1.08 -8.36 -2.56
N ASN A 23 -1.61 -8.49 -3.79
CA ASN A 23 -2.39 -9.65 -4.19
C ASN A 23 -1.56 -10.94 -4.09
N ILE A 24 -0.33 -10.94 -4.61
CA ILE A 24 0.57 -12.11 -4.58
C ILE A 24 0.90 -12.51 -3.13
N LEU A 25 1.27 -11.55 -2.30
CA LEU A 25 1.56 -11.81 -0.89
C LEU A 25 0.32 -12.27 -0.12
N GLY A 26 -0.87 -11.78 -0.48
CA GLY A 26 -2.13 -12.19 0.12
C GLY A 26 -2.57 -13.62 -0.21
N GLU A 27 -1.95 -14.27 -1.20
CA GLU A 27 -2.16 -15.69 -1.49
C GLU A 27 -1.31 -16.61 -0.59
N ILE A 28 -0.38 -16.05 0.18
CA ILE A 28 0.45 -16.82 1.10
C ILE A 28 -0.37 -17.10 2.37
N GLU A 29 -0.37 -18.34 2.82
CA GLU A 29 -1.07 -18.74 4.03
C GLU A 29 -0.64 -17.91 5.25
N GLY A 30 -1.61 -17.43 6.01
CA GLY A 30 -1.38 -16.55 7.16
C GLY A 30 -1.18 -15.07 6.78
N PHE A 31 -1.35 -14.68 5.51
CA PHE A 31 -1.28 -13.29 5.09
C PHE A 31 -2.66 -12.74 4.69
N PHE A 32 -2.98 -11.54 5.11
CA PHE A 32 -4.21 -10.84 4.72
C PHE A 32 -3.89 -9.54 3.98
N PHE A 33 -4.30 -9.44 2.72
CA PHE A 33 -4.16 -8.20 1.96
C PHE A 33 -5.40 -7.31 2.12
N GLY A 34 -5.31 -6.30 2.98
CA GLY A 34 -6.36 -5.34 3.25
C GLY A 34 -6.49 -4.20 2.21
N GLY A 35 -5.58 -4.12 1.22
CA GLY A 35 -5.56 -3.03 0.23
C GLY A 35 -5.11 -1.71 0.85
N GLU A 36 -5.77 -0.61 0.50
CA GLU A 36 -5.50 0.72 1.08
C GLU A 36 -6.34 0.94 2.35
N ILE A 37 -5.98 0.27 3.47
CA ILE A 37 -6.75 0.27 4.73
C ILE A 37 -7.03 1.69 5.23
N ARG A 38 -6.11 2.63 5.01
CA ARG A 38 -6.30 4.06 5.31
C ARG A 38 -7.59 4.65 4.74
N THR A 39 -8.11 4.07 3.66
CA THR A 39 -9.30 4.59 2.98
C THR A 39 -10.62 4.06 3.55
N ILE A 40 -10.58 3.18 4.54
CA ILE A 40 -11.79 2.54 5.13
C ILE A 40 -12.84 3.58 5.55
N TRP A 41 -12.44 4.68 6.16
CA TRP A 41 -13.35 5.72 6.62
C TRP A 41 -14.09 6.39 5.46
N SER A 42 -13.37 6.77 4.41
CA SER A 42 -13.93 7.54 3.29
C SER A 42 -14.56 6.67 2.21
N LEU A 43 -13.90 5.57 1.81
CA LEU A 43 -14.33 4.80 0.65
C LEU A 43 -15.24 3.63 1.02
N THR A 44 -15.06 3.04 2.21
CA THR A 44 -15.93 1.99 2.72
C THR A 44 -17.10 2.57 3.49
N MET A 45 -16.86 3.26 4.61
CA MET A 45 -17.93 3.68 5.51
C MET A 45 -18.79 4.81 4.94
N ILE A 46 -18.24 5.78 4.20
CA ILE A 46 -19.02 6.86 3.62
C ILE A 46 -19.52 6.48 2.23
N LYS A 47 -18.61 6.13 1.29
CA LYS A 47 -18.93 5.96 -0.12
C LYS A 47 -19.39 4.55 -0.50
N ASN A 48 -19.18 3.56 0.36
CA ASN A 48 -19.53 2.16 0.13
C ASN A 48 -19.02 1.63 -1.24
N ARG A 49 -17.72 1.86 -1.54
CA ARG A 49 -17.09 1.41 -2.80
C ARG A 49 -16.92 -0.10 -2.80
N LEU A 50 -16.69 -0.70 -3.99
CA LEU A 50 -16.49 -2.14 -4.10
C LEU A 50 -15.27 -2.61 -3.32
N CYS A 51 -15.43 -3.70 -2.60
CA CYS A 51 -14.37 -4.53 -2.05
C CYS A 51 -13.70 -5.35 -3.16
N GLY A 52 -12.49 -5.85 -2.93
CA GLY A 52 -11.79 -6.75 -3.84
C GLY A 52 -12.57 -8.02 -4.20
N CYS A 53 -13.47 -8.47 -3.34
CA CYS A 53 -14.39 -9.58 -3.59
C CYS A 53 -15.56 -9.24 -4.53
N GLY A 54 -15.66 -8.00 -5.04
CA GLY A 54 -16.65 -7.58 -6.01
C GLY A 54 -17.97 -7.06 -5.43
N VAL A 55 -18.22 -7.20 -4.12
CA VAL A 55 -19.42 -6.64 -3.48
C VAL A 55 -19.14 -5.25 -2.89
N PRO A 56 -20.18 -4.42 -2.67
CA PRO A 56 -20.04 -3.17 -1.92
C PRO A 56 -19.38 -3.44 -0.55
N SER A 57 -18.44 -2.60 -0.14
CA SER A 57 -17.60 -2.92 1.03
C SER A 57 -18.37 -2.98 2.35
N LYS A 58 -19.54 -2.33 2.47
CA LYS A 58 -20.44 -2.49 3.63
C LYS A 58 -21.17 -3.85 3.66
N GLU A 59 -21.30 -4.49 2.51
CA GLU A 59 -21.94 -5.79 2.34
C GLU A 59 -20.94 -6.94 2.35
N CYS A 60 -19.64 -6.63 2.36
CA CYS A 60 -18.58 -7.61 2.45
C CYS A 60 -18.56 -8.24 3.85
N LYS A 61 -18.85 -9.53 3.94
CA LYS A 61 -18.91 -10.26 5.23
C LYS A 61 -17.64 -10.07 6.06
N VAL A 62 -16.46 -10.20 5.45
CA VAL A 62 -15.18 -10.04 6.17
C VAL A 62 -15.02 -8.65 6.76
N TRP A 63 -15.26 -7.58 5.97
CA TRP A 63 -15.18 -6.22 6.50
C TRP A 63 -16.31 -5.89 7.46
N GLY A 64 -17.50 -6.48 7.29
CA GLY A 64 -18.61 -6.36 8.23
C GLY A 64 -18.22 -6.92 9.62
N GLU A 65 -17.70 -8.15 9.67
CA GLU A 65 -17.23 -8.78 10.90
C GLU A 65 -16.07 -8.02 11.56
N ILE A 66 -15.11 -7.54 10.75
CA ILE A 66 -13.99 -6.73 11.25
C ILE A 66 -14.50 -5.44 11.92
N ILE A 67 -15.43 -4.72 11.29
CA ILE A 67 -15.95 -3.45 11.79
C ILE A 67 -16.84 -3.69 13.01
N GLU A 68 -17.66 -4.75 13.00
CA GLU A 68 -18.47 -5.15 14.15
C GLU A 68 -17.57 -5.44 15.36
N LYS A 69 -16.50 -6.22 15.16
CA LYS A 69 -15.57 -6.56 16.23
C LYS A 69 -14.76 -5.36 16.73
N ALA A 70 -14.37 -4.46 15.82
CA ALA A 70 -13.57 -3.29 16.18
C ALA A 70 -14.35 -2.24 16.93
N TYR A 71 -15.63 -2.04 16.56
CA TYR A 71 -16.41 -0.86 16.98
C TYR A 71 -17.81 -1.19 17.50
N GLY A 72 -18.30 -2.42 17.32
CA GLY A 72 -19.68 -2.80 17.65
C GLY A 72 -20.69 -2.32 16.62
N GLY A 73 -20.25 -2.08 15.36
CA GLY A 73 -21.06 -1.63 14.23
C GLY A 73 -20.53 -0.37 13.55
N MET A 74 -20.96 -0.17 12.31
CA MET A 74 -20.55 1.00 11.50
C MET A 74 -21.08 2.31 12.06
N GLU A 75 -22.21 2.28 12.74
CA GLU A 75 -22.89 3.44 13.34
C GLU A 75 -22.25 3.89 14.66
N LYS A 76 -21.42 3.05 15.27
CA LYS A 76 -20.75 3.35 16.54
C LYS A 76 -19.49 4.20 16.39
N ILE A 77 -19.02 4.43 15.16
CA ILE A 77 -17.84 5.22 14.88
C ILE A 77 -18.17 6.33 13.88
N ASN A 78 -17.64 7.52 14.14
CA ASN A 78 -17.79 8.66 13.23
C ASN A 78 -16.67 8.68 12.18
N PRO A 79 -16.91 8.28 10.92
CA PRO A 79 -15.87 8.22 9.90
C PRO A 79 -15.35 9.61 9.49
N GLN A 80 -16.16 10.68 9.60
CA GLN A 80 -15.74 12.05 9.30
C GLN A 80 -14.70 12.53 10.32
N GLU A 81 -14.92 12.21 11.60
CA GLU A 81 -13.98 12.52 12.68
C GLU A 81 -12.65 11.76 12.45
N MET A 82 -12.71 10.47 12.14
CA MET A 82 -11.51 9.67 11.83
C MET A 82 -10.72 10.24 10.66
N ILE A 83 -11.40 10.69 9.60
CA ILE A 83 -10.76 11.36 8.45
C ILE A 83 -10.10 12.67 8.89
N ALA A 84 -10.76 13.47 9.73
CA ALA A 84 -10.22 14.74 10.19
C ALA A 84 -8.97 14.54 11.07
N LEU A 85 -9.02 13.62 12.02
CA LEU A 85 -7.89 13.26 12.89
C LEU A 85 -6.70 12.72 12.08
N MET A 86 -6.96 11.79 11.15
CA MET A 86 -5.93 11.27 10.25
C MET A 86 -5.31 12.38 9.41
N ARG A 87 -6.11 13.27 8.82
CA ARG A 87 -5.61 14.41 8.03
C ARG A 87 -4.75 15.34 8.86
N ASN A 88 -5.15 15.63 10.08
CA ASN A 88 -4.35 16.44 11.01
C ASN A 88 -3.02 15.77 11.34
N GLY A 89 -3.03 14.46 11.56
CA GLY A 89 -1.83 13.67 11.83
C GLY A 89 -0.90 13.48 10.62
N THR A 90 -1.39 13.68 9.39
CA THR A 90 -0.63 13.44 8.16
C THR A 90 -0.41 14.68 7.30
N ARG A 91 -0.63 15.89 7.84
CA ARG A 91 -0.45 17.15 7.12
C ARG A 91 0.99 17.30 6.62
N ARG A 92 1.15 17.64 5.35
CA ARG A 92 2.47 17.81 4.71
C ARG A 92 3.30 18.91 5.37
N SER A 93 2.67 19.98 5.83
CA SER A 93 3.32 21.08 6.58
C SER A 93 3.95 20.61 7.89
N HIS A 94 3.49 19.50 8.45
CA HIS A 94 4.02 18.93 9.68
C HIS A 94 5.17 17.93 9.43
N LEU A 95 5.42 17.50 8.17
CA LEU A 95 6.45 16.52 7.86
C LEU A 95 7.83 16.87 8.42
N PRO A 96 8.35 18.10 8.27
CA PRO A 96 9.64 18.47 8.87
C PRO A 96 9.64 18.41 10.40
N LEU A 97 8.51 18.75 11.02
CA LEU A 97 8.36 18.80 12.47
C LEU A 97 8.27 17.42 13.11
N MET A 98 7.81 16.41 12.35
CA MET A 98 7.65 15.03 12.84
C MET A 98 8.98 14.36 13.23
N PHE A 99 10.12 14.95 12.85
CA PHE A 99 11.46 14.48 13.26
C PHE A 99 11.89 14.99 14.64
N LEU A 100 11.21 16.01 15.17
CA LEU A 100 11.52 16.56 16.49
C LEU A 100 10.77 15.77 17.58
N PRO A 101 11.46 15.27 18.63
CA PRO A 101 10.86 14.45 19.69
C PRO A 101 9.64 15.11 20.34
N PHE A 102 9.73 16.41 20.64
CA PHE A 102 8.64 17.20 21.21
C PHE A 102 7.37 17.17 20.33
N TRP A 103 7.53 17.37 19.01
CA TRP A 103 6.42 17.36 18.06
C TRP A 103 5.83 15.96 17.88
N LYS A 104 6.67 14.93 17.95
CA LYS A 104 6.21 13.53 17.90
C LYS A 104 5.28 13.20 19.07
N ASN A 105 5.62 13.65 20.28
CA ASN A 105 4.77 13.47 21.46
C ASN A 105 3.48 14.27 21.37
N GLN A 106 3.55 15.53 20.92
CA GLN A 106 2.38 16.36 20.71
C GLN A 106 1.46 15.79 19.61
N LEU A 107 2.02 15.28 18.53
CA LEU A 107 1.27 14.62 17.45
C LEU A 107 0.56 13.39 18.00
N LYS A 108 1.24 12.53 18.76
CA LYS A 108 0.67 11.34 19.38
C LYS A 108 -0.50 11.71 20.30
N SER A 109 -0.37 12.76 21.11
CA SER A 109 -1.47 13.25 21.96
C SER A 109 -2.67 13.72 21.13
N LYS A 110 -2.44 14.56 20.10
CA LYS A 110 -3.49 15.09 19.21
C LYS A 110 -4.18 14.04 18.36
N THR A 111 -3.51 12.89 18.10
CA THR A 111 -4.05 11.81 17.27
C THR A 111 -4.42 10.57 18.08
N ARG A 112 -4.41 10.65 19.42
CA ARG A 112 -4.64 9.50 20.30
C ARG A 112 -5.92 8.74 19.95
N ILE A 113 -7.06 9.45 19.83
CA ILE A 113 -8.33 8.82 19.47
C ILE A 113 -8.23 8.06 18.14
N PHE A 114 -7.53 8.63 17.15
CA PHE A 114 -7.28 7.96 15.88
C PHE A 114 -6.41 6.72 16.07
N LEU A 115 -5.32 6.81 16.84
CA LEU A 115 -4.40 5.69 17.09
C LEU A 115 -5.10 4.55 17.83
N ASP A 116 -5.89 4.85 18.85
CA ASP A 116 -6.66 3.84 19.60
C ASP A 116 -7.68 3.12 18.70
N ASN A 117 -8.35 3.84 17.80
CA ASN A 117 -9.30 3.24 16.87
C ASN A 117 -8.61 2.45 15.74
N ILE A 118 -7.46 2.91 15.25
CA ILE A 118 -6.71 2.15 14.26
C ILE A 118 -6.11 0.87 14.87
N GLU A 119 -5.69 0.92 16.11
CA GLU A 119 -5.23 -0.25 16.86
C GLU A 119 -6.32 -1.31 16.96
N LYS A 120 -7.53 -0.93 17.40
CA LYS A 120 -8.71 -1.80 17.43
C LYS A 120 -9.00 -2.42 16.05
N LEU A 121 -8.93 -1.62 14.98
CA LEU A 121 -9.16 -2.10 13.62
C LEU A 121 -8.18 -3.20 13.23
N TYR A 122 -6.88 -2.99 13.45
CA TYR A 122 -5.87 -3.98 13.06
C TYR A 122 -5.92 -5.25 13.92
N HIS A 123 -6.22 -5.12 15.22
CA HIS A 123 -6.50 -6.28 16.08
C HIS A 123 -7.71 -7.07 15.58
N SER A 124 -8.76 -6.38 15.16
CA SER A 124 -9.96 -7.03 14.63
C SER A 124 -9.70 -7.68 13.27
N ILE A 125 -8.90 -7.05 12.39
CA ILE A 125 -8.45 -7.69 11.14
C ILE A 125 -7.75 -9.01 11.46
N GLN A 126 -6.72 -8.99 12.30
CA GLN A 126 -5.98 -10.20 12.66
C GLN A 126 -6.89 -11.28 13.24
N SER A 127 -7.77 -10.91 14.16
CA SER A 127 -8.63 -11.86 14.84
C SER A 127 -9.75 -12.45 13.96
N VAL A 128 -10.27 -11.71 12.99
CA VAL A 128 -11.33 -12.20 12.09
C VAL A 128 -10.73 -13.04 10.96
N THR A 129 -9.55 -12.68 10.49
CA THR A 129 -8.92 -13.37 9.35
C THR A 129 -7.91 -14.41 9.77
N ASP A 130 -7.62 -14.54 11.06
CA ASP A 130 -6.60 -15.44 11.64
C ASP A 130 -5.23 -15.31 10.96
N CYS A 131 -4.89 -14.10 10.48
CA CYS A 131 -3.65 -13.87 9.77
C CYS A 131 -2.48 -13.58 10.72
N ASN A 132 -1.28 -13.98 10.30
CA ASN A 132 -0.03 -13.62 10.98
C ASN A 132 0.49 -12.25 10.53
N VAL A 133 0.23 -11.88 9.26
CA VAL A 133 0.72 -10.65 8.63
C VAL A 133 -0.42 -9.91 7.95
N ILE A 134 -0.59 -8.65 8.29
CA ILE A 134 -1.52 -7.74 7.60
C ILE A 134 -0.74 -6.92 6.56
N ILE A 135 -1.16 -6.97 5.29
CA ILE A 135 -0.57 -6.18 4.22
C ILE A 135 -1.43 -4.94 3.97
N ASP A 136 -0.84 -3.77 4.16
CA ASP A 136 -1.48 -2.48 3.90
C ASP A 136 -0.75 -1.70 2.80
N SER A 137 -1.42 -1.48 1.69
CA SER A 137 -0.89 -0.76 0.53
C SER A 137 -1.29 0.72 0.47
N SER A 138 -1.47 1.38 1.59
CA SER A 138 -1.96 2.77 1.69
C SER A 138 -1.03 3.84 1.10
N LYS A 139 0.22 3.53 0.87
CA LYS A 139 1.23 4.38 0.18
C LYS A 139 1.33 5.81 0.73
N SER A 140 1.25 5.96 2.04
CA SER A 140 1.31 7.26 2.71
C SER A 140 2.32 7.26 3.84
N SER A 141 3.46 7.92 3.62
CA SER A 141 4.55 7.99 4.63
C SER A 141 4.10 8.61 5.95
N GLY A 142 3.20 9.62 5.91
CA GLY A 142 2.62 10.18 7.13
C GLY A 142 1.72 9.19 7.87
N TYR A 143 0.93 8.38 7.13
CA TYR A 143 0.11 7.35 7.75
C TYR A 143 0.96 6.20 8.32
N SER A 144 1.99 5.76 7.59
CA SER A 144 2.94 4.77 8.11
C SER A 144 3.61 5.26 9.39
N ASN A 145 3.94 6.56 9.47
CA ASN A 145 4.49 7.15 10.70
C ASN A 145 3.50 7.10 11.87
N LEU A 146 2.20 7.32 11.61
CA LEU A 146 1.16 7.14 12.65
C LEU A 146 1.06 5.67 13.10
N LEU A 147 1.07 4.70 12.17
CA LEU A 147 1.10 3.27 12.52
C LEU A 147 2.31 2.94 13.40
N GLY A 148 3.48 3.51 13.10
CA GLY A 148 4.71 3.33 13.90
C GLY A 148 4.64 3.91 15.31
N MET A 149 3.59 4.68 15.66
CA MET A 149 3.38 5.20 17.02
C MET A 149 2.55 4.26 17.90
N VAL A 150 1.95 3.21 17.33
CA VAL A 150 1.14 2.21 18.05
C VAL A 150 2.06 1.12 18.60
N PRO A 151 2.16 0.95 19.93
CA PRO A 151 3.14 0.05 20.54
C PRO A 151 2.91 -1.44 20.25
N SER A 152 1.64 -1.83 20.04
CA SER A 152 1.25 -3.21 19.73
C SER A 152 1.55 -3.64 18.30
N PHE A 153 2.02 -2.70 17.44
CA PHE A 153 2.36 -3.00 16.05
C PHE A 153 3.84 -3.36 15.89
N ASP A 154 4.08 -4.39 15.10
CA ASP A 154 5.37 -4.79 14.56
C ASP A 154 5.40 -4.39 13.09
N LEU A 155 5.78 -3.12 12.81
CA LEU A 155 5.61 -2.48 11.52
C LEU A 155 6.86 -2.64 10.65
N TYR A 156 6.68 -3.19 9.47
CA TYR A 156 7.67 -3.31 8.40
C TYR A 156 7.25 -2.46 7.20
N ILE A 157 8.19 -1.72 6.65
CA ILE A 157 7.96 -0.81 5.53
C ILE A 157 8.67 -1.30 4.28
N VAL A 158 7.91 -1.56 3.23
CA VAL A 158 8.45 -1.73 1.87
C VAL A 158 8.23 -0.42 1.11
N HIS A 159 9.31 0.25 0.79
CA HIS A 159 9.33 1.42 -0.07
C HIS A 159 9.40 0.97 -1.52
N LEU A 160 8.24 0.93 -2.17
CA LEU A 160 8.11 0.47 -3.53
C LEU A 160 8.26 1.64 -4.50
N ILE A 161 9.34 1.61 -5.28
CA ILE A 161 9.72 2.64 -6.24
C ILE A 161 9.48 2.10 -7.65
N ARG A 162 9.09 2.96 -8.57
CA ARG A 162 8.97 2.69 -9.99
C ARG A 162 9.48 3.89 -10.77
N ASP A 163 9.99 3.65 -11.99
CA ASP A 163 10.43 4.71 -12.89
C ASP A 163 9.40 5.85 -12.95
N PRO A 164 9.78 7.10 -12.63
CA PRO A 164 8.86 8.23 -12.58
C PRO A 164 8.19 8.53 -13.93
N ARG A 165 8.84 8.20 -15.05
CA ARG A 165 8.29 8.34 -16.42
C ARG A 165 7.14 7.34 -16.63
N ALA A 166 7.37 6.08 -16.25
CA ALA A 166 6.34 5.05 -16.29
C ALA A 166 5.15 5.39 -15.38
N VAL A 167 5.43 5.90 -14.17
CA VAL A 167 4.41 6.35 -13.22
C VAL A 167 3.63 7.52 -13.78
N THR A 168 4.30 8.53 -14.32
CA THR A 168 3.68 9.72 -14.93
C THR A 168 2.77 9.31 -16.08
N TYR A 169 3.25 8.50 -17.01
CA TYR A 169 2.44 7.97 -18.10
C TYR A 169 1.21 7.20 -17.59
N SER A 170 1.39 6.37 -16.56
CA SER A 170 0.26 5.65 -15.94
C SER A 170 -0.79 6.57 -15.31
N TRP A 171 -0.41 7.74 -14.78
CA TRP A 171 -1.33 8.74 -14.24
C TRP A 171 -2.00 9.59 -15.31
N GLN A 172 -1.41 9.72 -16.50
CA GLN A 172 -2.02 10.42 -17.64
C GLN A 172 -3.09 9.59 -18.34
N ARG A 173 -2.96 8.24 -18.28
CA ARG A 173 -3.95 7.37 -18.92
C ARG A 173 -5.29 7.42 -18.20
N LYS A 174 -6.38 7.54 -18.98
CA LYS A 174 -7.73 7.35 -18.48
C LYS A 174 -7.92 5.88 -18.13
N LYS A 175 -8.14 5.60 -16.87
CA LYS A 175 -8.48 4.24 -16.41
C LYS A 175 -9.83 4.29 -15.71
N ALA A 176 -10.74 3.46 -16.15
CA ALA A 176 -11.97 3.18 -15.46
C ALA A 176 -11.70 2.34 -14.20
N ILE A 177 -12.43 2.60 -13.16
CA ILE A 177 -12.46 1.80 -11.94
C ILE A 177 -13.84 1.16 -11.90
N PRO A 178 -13.94 -0.16 -11.96
CA PRO A 178 -15.21 -0.83 -11.69
C PRO A 178 -15.75 -0.40 -10.33
N ASP A 179 -16.98 0.10 -10.31
CA ASP A 179 -17.69 0.40 -9.08
C ASP A 179 -19.19 0.20 -9.34
N LYS A 180 -19.96 -0.24 -8.38
CA LYS A 180 -21.41 -0.53 -8.43
C LYS A 180 -22.01 -0.48 -9.85
N ASN A 181 -22.70 0.62 -10.18
CA ASN A 181 -23.34 0.86 -11.50
C ASN A 181 -22.62 1.94 -12.31
N GLU A 182 -21.47 2.42 -11.87
CA GLU A 182 -20.75 3.54 -12.51
C GLU A 182 -19.26 3.22 -12.68
N GLU A 183 -18.70 3.64 -13.80
CA GLU A 183 -17.26 3.69 -13.99
C GLU A 183 -16.70 4.97 -13.38
N LEU A 184 -15.96 4.79 -12.28
CA LEU A 184 -15.20 5.91 -11.72
C LEU A 184 -13.93 6.16 -12.53
N LYS A 185 -13.60 7.42 -12.70
CA LYS A 185 -12.35 7.82 -13.33
C LYS A 185 -11.29 8.11 -12.26
N PHE A 186 -10.10 7.58 -12.43
CA PHE A 186 -8.96 8.02 -11.63
C PHE A 186 -8.61 9.47 -11.93
N ASN A 187 -8.13 10.19 -10.93
CA ASN A 187 -7.51 11.47 -11.14
C ASN A 187 -6.37 11.35 -12.15
N GLN A 188 -6.30 12.29 -13.07
CA GLN A 188 -5.17 12.43 -13.98
C GLN A 188 -4.23 13.52 -13.47
N TYR A 189 -2.94 13.31 -13.64
CA TYR A 189 -1.93 14.31 -13.32
C TYR A 189 -1.11 14.66 -14.56
N SER A 190 -0.75 15.94 -14.71
CA SER A 190 0.23 16.37 -15.69
C SER A 190 1.62 15.78 -15.37
N ALA A 191 2.54 15.81 -16.31
CA ALA A 191 3.92 15.35 -16.10
C ALA A 191 4.57 16.08 -14.93
N LEU A 192 4.43 17.40 -14.85
CA LEU A 192 4.89 18.22 -13.73
C LEU A 192 4.26 17.76 -12.41
N GLY A 193 2.93 17.69 -12.37
CA GLY A 193 2.20 17.34 -11.15
C GLY A 193 2.50 15.92 -10.62
N SER A 194 2.68 14.96 -11.53
CA SER A 194 3.05 13.59 -11.18
C SER A 194 4.49 13.52 -10.65
N SER A 195 5.44 14.14 -11.35
CA SER A 195 6.87 14.09 -11.00
C SER A 195 7.16 14.75 -9.65
N VAL A 196 6.56 15.90 -9.38
CA VAL A 196 6.68 16.57 -8.07
C VAL A 196 6.11 15.71 -6.95
N ARG A 197 4.94 15.10 -7.16
CA ARG A 197 4.34 14.20 -6.14
C ARG A 197 5.17 12.94 -5.93
N TRP A 198 5.70 12.37 -7.01
CA TRP A 198 6.59 11.22 -6.96
C TRP A 198 7.83 11.53 -6.10
N SER A 199 8.50 12.65 -6.36
CA SER A 199 9.68 13.07 -5.62
C SER A 199 9.36 13.30 -4.13
N ILE A 200 8.31 14.06 -3.83
CA ILE A 200 7.91 14.35 -2.43
C ILE A 200 7.58 13.06 -1.67
N ARG A 201 6.86 12.12 -2.31
CA ARG A 201 6.45 10.89 -1.63
C ARG A 201 7.61 9.96 -1.35
N ASN A 202 8.53 9.81 -2.30
CA ASN A 202 9.70 8.97 -2.12
C ASN A 202 10.66 9.58 -1.10
N LEU A 203 10.94 10.89 -1.18
CA LEU A 203 11.74 11.59 -0.18
C LEU A 203 11.14 11.51 1.24
N ALA A 204 9.82 11.64 1.35
CA ALA A 204 9.15 11.50 2.65
C ALA A 204 9.27 10.07 3.20
N SER A 205 9.17 9.04 2.35
CA SER A 205 9.36 7.65 2.78
C SER A 205 10.77 7.43 3.32
N GLU A 206 11.78 7.91 2.61
CA GLU A 206 13.16 7.83 3.09
C GLU A 206 13.39 8.61 4.38
N ALA A 207 12.89 9.85 4.42
CA ALA A 207 13.09 10.71 5.57
C ALA A 207 12.58 10.06 6.87
N PHE A 208 11.42 9.38 6.81
CA PHE A 208 10.88 8.71 7.99
C PHE A 208 11.58 7.39 8.32
N TRP A 209 12.00 6.63 7.30
CA TRP A 209 12.28 5.21 7.50
C TRP A 209 13.71 4.76 7.21
N LYS A 210 14.52 5.51 6.45
CA LYS A 210 15.88 5.10 6.05
C LYS A 210 16.82 4.73 7.20
N ASN A 211 16.61 5.31 8.38
CA ASN A 211 17.42 5.03 9.56
C ASN A 211 16.97 3.77 10.33
N HIS A 212 15.83 3.20 9.97
CA HIS A 212 15.28 1.98 10.58
C HIS A 212 15.60 0.77 9.70
N LYS A 213 16.89 0.41 9.56
CA LYS A 213 17.39 -0.60 8.60
C LYS A 213 16.67 -1.94 8.68
N ASP A 214 16.35 -2.41 9.90
CA ASP A 214 15.67 -3.69 10.11
C ASP A 214 14.14 -3.61 9.86
N ARG A 215 13.62 -2.43 9.55
CA ARG A 215 12.19 -2.14 9.36
C ARG A 215 11.89 -1.42 8.06
N TYR A 216 12.89 -1.25 7.19
CA TYR A 216 12.74 -0.50 5.95
C TYR A 216 13.47 -1.19 4.80
N LEU A 217 12.72 -1.66 3.83
CA LEU A 217 13.21 -2.29 2.62
C LEU A 217 12.85 -1.44 1.40
N VAL A 218 13.83 -1.08 0.60
CA VAL A 218 13.64 -0.45 -0.71
C VAL A 218 13.57 -1.52 -1.78
N MET A 219 12.55 -1.44 -2.65
CA MET A 219 12.32 -2.35 -3.76
C MET A 219 11.92 -1.57 -5.01
N ARG A 220 12.59 -1.83 -6.14
CA ARG A 220 12.18 -1.32 -7.44
C ARG A 220 11.14 -2.25 -8.03
N TYR A 221 10.09 -1.66 -8.62
CA TYR A 221 9.04 -2.41 -9.30
C TYR A 221 9.59 -3.24 -10.45
N GLU A 222 10.53 -2.68 -11.21
CA GLU A 222 11.15 -3.32 -12.36
C GLU A 222 11.92 -4.57 -11.94
N ASP A 223 12.73 -4.51 -10.88
CA ASP A 223 13.46 -5.67 -10.34
C ASP A 223 12.50 -6.77 -9.85
N PHE A 224 11.39 -6.35 -9.22
CA PHE A 224 10.34 -7.29 -8.81
C PHE A 224 9.68 -7.99 -10.01
N ILE A 225 9.38 -7.26 -11.09
CA ILE A 225 8.77 -7.87 -12.29
C ILE A 225 9.76 -8.75 -13.06
N GLU A 226 11.04 -8.39 -13.06
CA GLU A 226 12.09 -9.20 -13.69
C GLU A 226 12.31 -10.53 -12.94
N ARG A 227 12.32 -10.50 -11.61
CA ARG A 227 12.54 -11.66 -10.74
C ARG A 227 11.50 -11.75 -9.61
N PRO A 228 10.24 -12.10 -9.95
CA PRO A 228 9.15 -11.98 -9.00
C PRO A 228 9.30 -12.89 -7.78
N LYS A 229 9.75 -14.13 -7.97
CA LYS A 229 9.96 -15.08 -6.88
C LYS A 229 11.00 -14.58 -5.88
N GLU A 230 12.14 -14.08 -6.39
CA GLU A 230 13.20 -13.49 -5.55
C GLU A 230 12.69 -12.27 -4.79
N GLY A 231 11.88 -11.42 -5.44
CA GLY A 231 11.26 -10.27 -4.81
C GLY A 231 10.36 -10.65 -3.64
N ILE A 232 9.55 -11.71 -3.78
CA ILE A 232 8.71 -12.24 -2.69
C ILE A 232 9.58 -12.82 -1.57
N HIS A 233 10.57 -13.65 -1.89
CA HIS A 233 11.49 -14.20 -0.87
C HIS A 233 12.18 -13.09 -0.08
N LYS A 234 12.69 -12.05 -0.76
CA LYS A 234 13.31 -10.90 -0.12
C LYS A 234 12.39 -10.20 0.88
N ILE A 235 11.09 -10.10 0.58
CA ILE A 235 10.11 -9.53 1.52
C ILE A 235 9.89 -10.49 2.69
N LEU A 236 9.73 -11.77 2.45
CA LEU A 236 9.50 -12.78 3.50
C LEU A 236 10.67 -12.83 4.49
N ASP A 237 11.89 -12.87 3.97
CA ASP A 237 13.12 -12.83 4.79
C ASP A 237 13.20 -11.53 5.60
N PHE A 238 12.87 -10.40 4.98
CA PHE A 238 12.88 -9.09 5.62
C PHE A 238 11.92 -9.01 6.81
N ILE A 239 10.74 -9.64 6.72
CA ILE A 239 9.76 -9.64 7.81
C ILE A 239 9.91 -10.85 8.75
N GLY A 240 10.89 -11.71 8.48
CA GLY A 240 11.15 -12.91 9.28
C GLY A 240 10.04 -13.96 9.17
N GLU A 241 9.36 -14.05 8.02
CA GLU A 241 8.34 -15.07 7.76
C GLU A 241 8.88 -16.13 6.79
N LYS A 242 8.49 -17.36 7.03
CA LYS A 242 8.75 -18.46 6.10
C LYS A 242 7.41 -18.96 5.56
N PRO A 243 7.28 -19.19 4.25
CA PRO A 243 6.06 -19.80 3.72
C PRO A 243 5.79 -21.12 4.43
N VAL A 244 4.59 -21.30 4.93
CA VAL A 244 4.17 -22.58 5.51
C VAL A 244 4.23 -23.62 4.37
N GLY A 245 4.99 -24.70 4.56
CA GLY A 245 5.22 -25.72 3.52
C GLY A 245 6.47 -25.52 2.66
N ALA A 246 7.25 -24.46 2.84
CA ALA A 246 8.57 -24.31 2.21
C ALA A 246 9.61 -25.26 2.84
N ARG A 247 9.41 -26.59 2.69
CA ARG A 247 10.52 -27.54 2.72
C ARG A 247 11.29 -27.37 1.40
N HIS A 248 12.61 -27.48 1.45
CA HIS A 248 13.48 -27.35 0.28
C HIS A 248 12.85 -28.03 -0.94
N GLY A 249 12.56 -27.24 -2.01
CA GLY A 249 12.06 -27.74 -3.28
C GLY A 249 10.57 -27.57 -3.56
N MET A 250 9.72 -27.10 -2.63
CA MET A 250 8.32 -26.81 -2.95
C MET A 250 8.17 -25.43 -3.61
N PRO A 251 7.37 -25.33 -4.69
CA PRO A 251 7.12 -24.02 -5.34
C PRO A 251 6.40 -23.09 -4.37
N LEU A 252 6.82 -21.83 -4.35
CA LEU A 252 6.10 -20.75 -3.68
C LEU A 252 4.69 -20.69 -4.28
N HIS A 253 3.69 -21.10 -3.51
CA HIS A 253 2.32 -20.73 -3.83
C HIS A 253 2.24 -19.19 -3.73
N PRO A 254 1.84 -18.45 -4.73
CA PRO A 254 0.91 -18.79 -5.82
C PRO A 254 1.54 -18.91 -7.23
N PHE A 255 2.86 -19.05 -7.36
CA PHE A 255 3.51 -19.07 -8.68
C PHE A 255 3.17 -20.32 -9.51
N VAL A 256 2.68 -20.09 -10.73
CA VAL A 256 2.43 -21.11 -11.75
C VAL A 256 3.65 -21.28 -12.64
N SER A 257 4.36 -20.18 -12.91
CA SER A 257 5.64 -20.14 -13.63
C SER A 257 6.54 -19.04 -13.03
N ASP A 258 7.68 -18.74 -13.66
CA ASP A 258 8.56 -17.66 -13.19
C ASP A 258 7.89 -16.29 -13.27
N HIS A 259 7.02 -16.08 -14.26
CA HIS A 259 6.33 -14.81 -14.51
C HIS A 259 4.81 -14.93 -14.50
N SER A 260 4.22 -15.99 -13.94
CA SER A 260 2.78 -16.10 -13.81
C SER A 260 2.37 -16.56 -12.41
N VAL A 261 1.28 -16.01 -11.93
CA VAL A 261 0.73 -16.28 -10.60
C VAL A 261 -0.77 -16.61 -10.69
N ARG A 262 -1.23 -17.49 -9.82
CA ARG A 262 -2.66 -17.74 -9.62
C ARG A 262 -3.16 -16.89 -8.48
N LEU A 263 -4.15 -16.05 -8.76
CA LEU A 263 -4.77 -15.15 -7.79
C LEU A 263 -6.21 -15.57 -7.55
N ASN A 264 -6.63 -15.53 -6.30
CA ASN A 264 -8.01 -15.73 -5.87
C ASN A 264 -8.70 -14.38 -5.63
N SER A 265 -10.00 -14.44 -5.35
CA SER A 265 -10.74 -13.27 -4.86
C SER A 265 -10.20 -12.84 -3.50
N ASN A 266 -10.05 -11.54 -3.31
CA ASN A 266 -9.49 -10.96 -2.09
C ASN A 266 -10.43 -9.91 -1.49
N HIS A 267 -10.08 -9.36 -0.33
CA HIS A 267 -10.88 -8.35 0.35
C HIS A 267 -10.19 -6.98 0.40
N ALA A 268 -9.32 -6.67 -0.58
CA ALA A 268 -8.60 -5.40 -0.63
C ALA A 268 -9.54 -4.20 -0.76
N LEU A 269 -9.42 -3.25 0.16
CA LEU A 269 -10.11 -1.96 0.08
C LEU A 269 -9.34 -1.05 -0.88
N TRP A 270 -10.04 -0.58 -1.91
CA TRP A 270 -9.49 0.37 -2.87
C TRP A 270 -8.15 -0.05 -3.50
N GLY A 271 -7.65 0.78 -4.43
CA GLY A 271 -6.39 0.54 -5.14
C GLY A 271 -6.59 0.43 -6.65
N ASN A 272 -5.64 -0.20 -7.34
CA ASN A 272 -5.72 -0.42 -8.78
C ASN A 272 -6.83 -1.44 -9.11
N PRO A 273 -7.55 -1.30 -10.26
CA PRO A 273 -8.51 -2.30 -10.73
C PRO A 273 -7.96 -3.73 -10.81
N SER A 274 -6.63 -3.90 -10.87
CA SER A 274 -6.01 -5.22 -10.81
C SER A 274 -6.32 -6.02 -9.53
N ARG A 275 -6.88 -5.38 -8.49
CA ARG A 275 -7.36 -6.08 -7.29
C ARG A 275 -8.52 -7.05 -7.57
N PHE A 276 -9.22 -6.86 -8.67
CA PHE A 276 -10.32 -7.75 -9.11
C PHE A 276 -9.86 -8.89 -10.02
N LYS A 277 -8.56 -8.92 -10.38
CA LYS A 277 -8.04 -10.00 -11.22
C LYS A 277 -7.95 -11.29 -10.43
N THR A 278 -8.52 -12.35 -10.99
CA THR A 278 -8.48 -13.72 -10.49
C THR A 278 -8.00 -14.68 -11.58
N GLY A 279 -7.66 -15.92 -11.21
CA GLY A 279 -7.10 -16.91 -12.13
C GLY A 279 -5.61 -16.69 -12.38
N VAL A 280 -5.13 -17.20 -13.50
CA VAL A 280 -3.71 -17.07 -13.86
C VAL A 280 -3.44 -15.68 -14.42
N VAL A 281 -2.54 -14.95 -13.79
CA VAL A 281 -2.16 -13.58 -14.16
C VAL A 281 -0.68 -13.54 -14.50
N GLU A 282 -0.34 -13.05 -15.69
CA GLU A 282 1.04 -12.82 -16.09
C GLU A 282 1.59 -11.52 -15.50
N LEU A 283 2.81 -11.60 -14.99
CA LEU A 283 3.58 -10.47 -14.47
C LEU A 283 4.44 -9.91 -15.61
N ARG A 284 3.97 -8.80 -16.18
CA ARG A 284 4.66 -8.13 -17.30
C ARG A 284 5.08 -6.73 -16.92
N GLY A 285 6.25 -6.32 -17.34
CA GLY A 285 6.68 -4.92 -17.30
C GLY A 285 5.74 -4.04 -18.14
N ASP A 286 5.51 -2.82 -17.71
CA ASP A 286 4.71 -1.83 -18.44
C ASP A 286 5.69 -0.83 -19.08
N ASP A 287 6.17 -1.15 -20.26
CA ASP A 287 7.13 -0.37 -21.04
C ASP A 287 6.48 0.55 -22.10
N GLU A 288 5.14 0.57 -22.18
CA GLU A 288 4.40 1.41 -23.14
C GLU A 288 4.81 2.89 -23.10
N TRP A 289 5.23 3.38 -21.93
CA TRP A 289 5.66 4.77 -21.80
C TRP A 289 6.89 5.10 -22.65
N LYS A 290 7.74 4.10 -22.91
CA LYS A 290 8.96 4.28 -23.74
C LYS A 290 8.62 4.70 -25.16
N GLU A 291 7.49 4.21 -25.68
CA GLU A 291 7.03 4.49 -27.05
C GLU A 291 5.93 5.57 -27.06
N LYS A 292 4.93 5.44 -26.21
CA LYS A 292 3.66 6.22 -26.30
C LYS A 292 3.65 7.54 -25.50
N MET A 293 4.58 7.73 -24.57
CA MET A 293 4.66 8.97 -23.80
C MET A 293 5.24 10.11 -24.65
N LYS A 294 4.63 11.30 -24.62
CA LYS A 294 5.14 12.48 -25.33
C LYS A 294 6.56 12.81 -24.91
N ALA A 295 7.42 13.19 -25.88
CA ALA A 295 8.82 13.52 -25.60
C ALA A 295 8.96 14.66 -24.57
N SER A 296 8.11 15.69 -24.66
CA SER A 296 8.06 16.79 -23.68
C SER A 296 7.79 16.29 -22.26
N ASP A 297 6.85 15.33 -22.09
CA ASP A 297 6.49 14.80 -20.78
C ASP A 297 7.61 13.91 -20.22
N LYS A 298 8.31 13.15 -21.07
CA LYS A 298 9.51 12.39 -20.69
C LYS A 298 10.60 13.33 -20.18
N LEU A 299 10.86 14.42 -20.92
CA LEU A 299 11.87 15.41 -20.56
C LEU A 299 11.52 16.08 -19.21
N ILE A 300 10.29 16.54 -19.03
CA ILE A 300 9.81 17.15 -17.78
C ILE A 300 9.98 16.18 -16.62
N SER A 301 9.53 14.93 -16.81
CA SER A 301 9.61 13.92 -15.76
C SER A 301 11.06 13.59 -15.39
N THR A 302 11.94 13.43 -16.40
CA THR A 302 13.36 13.16 -16.19
C THR A 302 14.03 14.32 -15.46
N ALA A 303 13.86 15.55 -15.95
CA ALA A 303 14.51 16.74 -15.37
C ALA A 303 14.10 16.98 -13.90
N LEU A 304 12.81 16.84 -13.58
CA LEU A 304 12.30 17.08 -12.23
C LEU A 304 12.65 15.96 -11.23
N THR A 305 12.94 14.79 -11.72
CA THR A 305 13.25 13.64 -10.85
C THR A 305 14.71 13.21 -10.94
N TRP A 306 15.53 13.92 -11.71
CA TRP A 306 16.92 13.61 -12.02
C TRP A 306 17.76 13.12 -10.82
N PRO A 307 17.82 13.81 -9.66
CA PRO A 307 18.66 13.35 -8.55
C PRO A 307 18.19 12.01 -7.97
N LEU A 308 16.87 11.79 -7.95
CA LEU A 308 16.29 10.54 -7.45
C LEU A 308 16.36 9.42 -8.48
N LEU A 309 16.27 9.73 -9.78
CA LEU A 309 16.53 8.76 -10.84
C LEU A 309 17.90 8.13 -10.69
N LEU A 310 18.95 8.96 -10.55
CA LEU A 310 20.31 8.48 -10.32
C LEU A 310 20.42 7.67 -9.01
N LYS A 311 19.84 8.19 -7.94
CA LYS A 311 19.86 7.53 -6.64
C LYS A 311 19.23 6.13 -6.65
N TYR A 312 18.15 5.97 -7.41
CA TYR A 312 17.44 4.70 -7.52
C TYR A 312 17.89 3.88 -8.75
N GLU A 313 19.04 4.23 -9.33
CA GLU A 313 19.68 3.50 -10.42
C GLU A 313 18.82 3.35 -11.69
N TYR A 314 17.96 4.34 -11.98
CA TYR A 314 17.28 4.44 -13.24
C TYR A 314 18.15 5.16 -14.28
N LYS A 315 18.23 4.61 -15.49
CA LYS A 315 18.90 5.30 -16.61
C LYS A 315 18.13 6.60 -16.95
N ALA A 316 18.85 7.67 -17.12
CA ALA A 316 18.29 8.98 -17.48
C ALA A 316 17.79 9.01 -18.92
#